data_57a942c85286419f1f0647d6c2716a5a
#
_entry.id   57a942c85286419f1f0647d6c2716a5a
#
_cell.length_a   1.000
_cell.length_b   1.000
_cell.length_c   1.000
_cell.angle_alpha   90.00
_cell.angle_beta   90.00
_cell.angle_gamma   90.00
#
_symmetry.space_group_name_H-M   'P 1'
#
loop_
_entity.id
_entity.type
_entity.pdbx_description
1 polymer ?
#
loop_
_entity_poly.entity_id
_entity_poly.type
_entity_poly.pdbx_seq_one_letter_code
_entity_poly.pdbx_strand_id
1 'polypeptide(L)'
;MKRILLILVSMLSAMSAYAQHNHRTGYFLDGYTYKYKINPAFGADRGYFAIPVAGFTSAALETPLQLSSLLYPTGNNGELITFLDPSISANDVMKGVNAMNPINVNADLGLISFGFNTKKSFHTLDLSVKADVRLNVPGSVFSWAKETSDVLDMSRLGLNADARLELAYGYSRSIRDKARFGFRVKLLAGLAKAQYQMENLQLAAAQEKWTVQSTGSGYYAAPVPLLTEGFDNRISGFDLPEDYQVIIDNVLAARNLGAAIDLGFSMDVLKYMTISASITDLGVMTWNNGYMLGSPESYWTYDGFEGIGNEDMNWNEQLEMLGEELLDIIYPRVTSEGEKKLDMLSMTAHLGVELRMPFWQRLSVGALASARFDGPYSWYEGRASVNCALFRWFSFSGSYAYSTFGESYGAALNFHPKGLNLFVGLDSFKPLMNVTRQYVPIDSFNTNATVGLNIAFGQYRGRYTKKAKR
;
A
#
# COMPACT_ATOMS: atom_id res chain seq x y z
N MET A 1 18.11 -15.33 10.52
CA MET A 1 17.56 -14.03 10.94
C MET A 1 18.23 -12.83 10.27
N LYS A 2 19.55 -12.59 10.40
CA LYS A 2 20.22 -11.42 9.75
C LYS A 2 20.01 -11.36 8.22
N ARG A 3 20.04 -12.50 7.51
CA ARG A 3 19.83 -12.55 6.05
C ARG A 3 18.37 -12.28 5.67
N ILE A 4 17.40 -12.77 6.44
CA ILE A 4 15.96 -12.49 6.21
C ILE A 4 15.66 -11.02 6.50
N LEU A 5 16.21 -10.46 7.57
CA LEU A 5 16.11 -9.04 7.88
C LEU A 5 16.79 -8.17 6.81
N LEU A 6 17.95 -8.59 6.29
CA LEU A 6 18.67 -7.93 5.20
C LEU A 6 17.89 -8.00 3.88
N ILE A 7 17.25 -9.12 3.59
CA ILE A 7 16.38 -9.27 2.40
C ILE A 7 15.13 -8.40 2.57
N LEU A 8 14.49 -8.39 3.74
CA LEU A 8 13.37 -7.49 4.04
C LEU A 8 13.79 -6.02 3.96
N VAL A 9 14.93 -5.65 4.53
CA VAL A 9 15.46 -4.27 4.48
C VAL A 9 15.92 -3.90 3.07
N SER A 10 16.53 -4.80 2.30
CA SER A 10 16.90 -4.53 0.90
C SER A 10 15.67 -4.50 -0.02
N MET A 11 14.64 -5.33 0.21
CA MET A 11 13.35 -5.19 -0.45
C MET A 11 12.68 -3.86 -0.07
N LEU A 12 12.65 -3.49 1.20
CA LEU A 12 12.14 -2.19 1.66
C LEU A 12 12.95 -1.02 1.08
N SER A 13 14.27 -1.11 0.99
CA SER A 13 15.11 -0.06 0.42
C SER A 13 15.05 0.00 -1.11
N ALA A 14 14.87 -1.13 -1.80
CA ALA A 14 14.60 -1.16 -3.24
C ALA A 14 13.16 -0.71 -3.55
N MET A 15 12.21 -0.92 -2.63
CA MET A 15 10.80 -0.51 -2.74
C MET A 15 10.56 0.94 -2.27
N SER A 16 11.51 1.60 -1.63
CA SER A 16 11.40 3.02 -1.23
C SER A 16 11.22 4.00 -2.41
N ALA A 17 11.26 3.51 -3.64
CA ALA A 17 10.99 4.29 -4.83
C ALA A 17 9.53 4.21 -5.35
N TYR A 18 8.68 3.25 -4.87
CA TYR A 18 7.39 2.99 -5.53
C TYR A 18 6.30 2.52 -4.57
N ALA A 19 5.21 3.28 -4.43
CA ALA A 19 4.04 2.84 -3.66
C ALA A 19 2.73 3.50 -4.09
N GLN A 20 1.57 2.86 -3.91
CA GLN A 20 0.28 3.30 -4.48
C GLN A 20 -0.79 3.67 -3.44
N HIS A 21 -1.14 4.97 -3.39
CA HIS A 21 -2.50 5.44 -3.16
C HIS A 21 -2.75 6.65 -4.05
N ASN A 22 -3.91 6.69 -4.71
CA ASN A 22 -4.33 7.88 -5.44
C ASN A 22 -4.28 9.08 -4.49
N HIS A 23 -3.67 10.17 -4.92
CA HIS A 23 -3.41 11.34 -4.10
C HIS A 23 -4.72 12.01 -3.64
N ARG A 24 -5.14 11.73 -2.40
CA ARG A 24 -6.43 12.14 -1.83
C ARG A 24 -6.52 13.64 -1.55
N THR A 25 -5.40 14.29 -1.21
CA THR A 25 -5.34 15.76 -1.06
C THR A 25 -5.70 16.49 -2.37
N GLY A 26 -5.39 15.88 -3.52
CA GLY A 26 -5.74 16.40 -4.84
C GLY A 26 -7.20 16.20 -5.25
N TYR A 27 -8.05 15.55 -4.44
CA TYR A 27 -9.42 15.19 -4.82
C TYR A 27 -10.27 16.39 -5.27
N PHE A 28 -10.20 17.52 -4.57
CA PHE A 28 -10.92 18.74 -4.89
C PHE A 28 -10.05 19.78 -5.63
N LEU A 29 -8.77 19.49 -5.87
CA LEU A 29 -7.83 20.43 -6.47
C LEU A 29 -8.17 20.72 -7.93
N ASP A 30 -8.35 21.99 -8.27
CA ASP A 30 -8.58 22.39 -9.65
C ASP A 30 -7.32 22.18 -10.51
N GLY A 31 -7.54 21.73 -11.75
CA GLY A 31 -6.46 21.46 -12.70
C GLY A 31 -5.75 20.12 -12.52
N TYR A 32 -5.93 19.43 -11.40
CA TYR A 32 -5.32 18.10 -11.18
C TYR A 32 -5.87 17.07 -12.18
N THR A 33 -5.03 16.57 -13.04
CA THR A 33 -5.40 15.70 -14.17
C THR A 33 -5.99 14.37 -13.72
N TYR A 34 -5.39 13.73 -12.71
CA TYR A 34 -5.67 12.33 -12.34
C TYR A 34 -6.76 12.12 -11.27
N LYS A 35 -7.52 13.15 -10.90
CA LYS A 35 -8.63 12.99 -9.93
C LYS A 35 -9.71 11.99 -10.38
N TYR A 36 -9.80 11.68 -11.69
CA TYR A 36 -10.69 10.68 -12.23
C TYR A 36 -10.30 9.24 -11.80
N LYS A 37 -9.04 9.00 -11.39
CA LYS A 37 -8.61 7.72 -10.80
C LYS A 37 -9.24 7.47 -9.43
N ILE A 38 -9.62 8.54 -8.70
CA ILE A 38 -10.30 8.46 -7.40
C ILE A 38 -11.82 8.50 -7.61
N ASN A 39 -12.30 9.38 -8.50
CA ASN A 39 -13.71 9.49 -8.83
C ASN A 39 -13.89 9.64 -10.35
N PRO A 40 -14.34 8.60 -11.04
CA PRO A 40 -14.53 8.62 -12.50
C PRO A 40 -15.47 9.71 -13.03
N ALA A 41 -16.35 10.26 -12.19
CA ALA A 41 -17.18 11.41 -12.59
C ALA A 41 -16.36 12.67 -12.86
N PHE A 42 -15.16 12.80 -12.27
CA PHE A 42 -14.28 13.92 -12.52
C PHE A 42 -13.54 13.74 -13.85
N GLY A 43 -13.56 14.74 -14.70
CA GLY A 43 -12.73 14.78 -15.92
C GLY A 43 -11.56 15.72 -15.73
N ALA A 44 -10.55 15.62 -16.57
CA ALA A 44 -9.51 16.63 -16.64
C ALA A 44 -10.01 17.90 -17.35
N ASP A 45 -9.47 19.05 -16.95
CA ASP A 45 -9.86 20.35 -17.51
C ASP A 45 -9.40 20.55 -18.96
N ARG A 46 -8.40 19.78 -19.40
CA ARG A 46 -7.88 19.73 -20.79
C ARG A 46 -7.68 18.28 -21.20
N GLY A 47 -7.57 18.03 -22.51
CA GLY A 47 -6.98 16.81 -23.01
C GLY A 47 -5.50 16.76 -22.61
N TYR A 48 -4.97 15.56 -22.45
CA TYR A 48 -3.58 15.37 -22.07
C TYR A 48 -3.03 14.06 -22.66
N PHE A 49 -1.72 14.04 -22.78
CA PHE A 49 -0.93 12.85 -23.01
C PHE A 49 0.17 12.77 -21.93
N ALA A 50 0.20 11.68 -21.20
CA ALA A 50 1.17 11.46 -20.13
C ALA A 50 2.49 10.97 -20.71
N ILE A 51 3.59 11.53 -20.26
CA ILE A 51 4.93 11.04 -20.57
C ILE A 51 5.08 9.66 -19.87
N PRO A 52 5.49 8.60 -20.57
CA PRO A 52 5.65 7.28 -19.96
C PRO A 52 6.44 7.34 -18.65
N VAL A 53 6.00 6.65 -17.62
CA VAL A 53 6.56 6.64 -16.26
C VAL A 53 6.46 7.99 -15.54
N ALA A 54 6.97 9.08 -16.15
CA ALA A 54 6.95 10.42 -15.55
C ALA A 54 5.54 11.06 -15.55
N GLY A 55 4.61 10.57 -16.36
CA GLY A 55 3.27 11.11 -16.49
C GLY A 55 2.41 10.89 -15.24
N PHE A 56 2.56 9.75 -14.60
CA PHE A 56 1.95 9.46 -13.32
C PHE A 56 2.75 8.37 -12.60
N THR A 57 3.26 8.72 -11.44
CA THR A 57 3.87 7.79 -10.49
C THR A 57 3.39 8.15 -9.10
N SER A 58 2.89 7.16 -8.39
CA SER A 58 2.42 7.32 -7.02
C SER A 58 3.04 6.28 -6.09
N ALA A 59 3.41 6.72 -4.90
CA ALA A 59 4.18 6.02 -3.88
C ALA A 59 3.56 6.17 -2.47
N ALA A 60 3.14 5.06 -1.75
CA ALA A 60 2.73 5.12 -0.35
C ALA A 60 3.29 3.98 0.51
N LEU A 61 3.73 4.34 1.71
CA LEU A 61 3.95 3.46 2.85
C LEU A 61 3.07 3.97 3.98
N GLU A 62 2.18 3.14 4.47
CA GLU A 62 1.25 3.48 5.54
C GLU A 62 1.26 2.40 6.63
N THR A 63 1.52 2.80 7.87
CA THR A 63 1.51 1.92 9.04
C THR A 63 1.15 2.73 10.30
N PRO A 64 0.38 2.17 11.24
CA PRO A 64 0.17 2.79 12.54
C PRO A 64 1.41 2.66 13.43
N LEU A 65 2.35 1.76 13.11
CA LEU A 65 3.56 1.51 13.89
C LEU A 65 4.46 2.75 13.86
N GLN A 66 4.82 3.26 15.02
CA GLN A 66 5.70 4.42 15.14
C GLN A 66 7.15 3.96 15.16
N LEU A 67 7.99 4.60 14.35
CA LEU A 67 9.42 4.29 14.32
C LEU A 67 10.09 4.66 15.64
N SER A 68 9.55 5.67 16.34
CA SER A 68 9.94 6.05 17.71
C SER A 68 9.71 4.97 18.77
N SER A 69 8.90 3.95 18.47
CA SER A 69 8.73 2.78 19.33
C SER A 69 9.73 1.67 19.03
N LEU A 70 10.45 1.77 17.92
CA LEU A 70 11.43 0.78 17.46
C LEU A 70 12.88 1.27 17.61
N LEU A 71 13.10 2.56 17.41
CA LEU A 71 14.41 3.19 17.39
C LEU A 71 14.45 4.38 18.35
N TYR A 72 15.43 4.40 19.22
CA TYR A 72 15.60 5.40 20.27
C TYR A 72 16.95 6.10 20.10
N PRO A 73 17.02 7.46 20.12
CA PRO A 73 18.27 8.17 20.07
C PRO A 73 19.01 7.99 21.41
N THR A 74 20.25 7.55 21.37
CA THR A 74 21.15 7.66 22.49
C THR A 74 21.58 9.12 22.61
N GLY A 75 21.66 9.68 23.81
CA GLY A 75 22.08 11.07 24.03
C GLY A 75 23.48 11.41 23.50
N ASN A 76 24.27 10.42 23.10
CA ASN A 76 25.62 10.52 22.58
C ASN A 76 25.62 10.47 21.05
N ASN A 77 25.99 11.58 20.40
CA ASN A 77 26.28 11.69 18.96
C ASN A 77 25.17 11.28 17.97
N GLY A 78 23.92 11.04 18.41
CA GLY A 78 22.81 10.66 17.53
C GLY A 78 22.86 9.20 17.09
N GLU A 79 23.56 8.35 17.78
CA GLU A 79 23.46 6.90 17.63
C GLU A 79 22.05 6.43 18.00
N LEU A 80 21.53 5.46 17.25
CA LEU A 80 20.23 4.86 17.50
C LEU A 80 20.41 3.48 18.11
N ILE A 81 19.64 3.23 19.16
CA ILE A 81 19.46 1.90 19.72
C ILE A 81 18.08 1.37 19.37
N THR A 82 17.94 0.06 19.30
CA THR A 82 16.65 -0.56 19.02
C THR A 82 15.83 -0.73 20.29
N PHE A 83 14.53 -0.95 20.13
CA PHE A 83 13.64 -1.28 21.25
C PHE A 83 14.09 -2.51 22.05
N LEU A 84 14.95 -3.38 21.49
CA LEU A 84 15.51 -4.54 22.19
C LEU A 84 16.54 -4.17 23.26
N ASP A 85 17.08 -2.95 23.26
CA ASP A 85 18.05 -2.51 24.24
C ASP A 85 17.43 -2.53 25.65
N PRO A 86 18.12 -3.12 26.66
CA PRO A 86 17.60 -3.22 28.02
C PRO A 86 17.26 -1.88 28.70
N SER A 87 17.90 -0.79 28.27
CA SER A 87 17.63 0.56 28.80
C SER A 87 16.26 1.13 28.39
N ILE A 88 15.63 0.57 27.34
CA ILE A 88 14.34 1.00 26.85
C ILE A 88 13.23 0.26 27.60
N SER A 89 12.32 1.01 28.22
CA SER A 89 11.22 0.41 28.97
C SER A 89 10.16 -0.22 28.03
N ALA A 90 9.57 -1.35 28.46
CA ALA A 90 8.46 -1.97 27.74
C ALA A 90 7.28 -1.02 27.52
N ASN A 91 6.97 -0.17 28.51
CA ASN A 91 5.91 0.82 28.41
C ASN A 91 6.14 1.83 27.27
N ASP A 92 7.39 2.25 27.05
CA ASP A 92 7.69 3.20 25.98
C ASP A 92 7.54 2.55 24.59
N VAL A 93 7.95 1.29 24.44
CA VAL A 93 7.75 0.52 23.22
C VAL A 93 6.27 0.35 22.93
N MET A 94 5.48 -0.10 23.90
CA MET A 94 4.07 -0.44 23.70
C MET A 94 3.16 0.78 23.45
N LYS A 95 3.58 2.01 23.77
CA LYS A 95 2.81 3.23 23.47
C LYS A 95 2.54 3.43 21.97
N GLY A 96 3.45 3.01 21.09
CA GLY A 96 3.33 3.16 19.65
C GLY A 96 3.03 1.86 18.91
N VAL A 97 2.64 0.80 19.63
CA VAL A 97 2.34 -0.53 19.09
C VAL A 97 0.88 -0.86 19.37
N ASN A 98 0.13 -1.21 18.33
CA ASN A 98 -1.25 -1.70 18.44
C ASN A 98 -1.28 -3.23 18.57
N ALA A 99 -2.45 -3.79 18.93
CA ALA A 99 -2.65 -5.26 18.93
C ALA A 99 -2.33 -5.90 17.57
N MET A 100 -2.65 -5.18 16.47
CA MET A 100 -2.25 -5.52 15.11
C MET A 100 -1.70 -4.28 14.42
N ASN A 101 -0.57 -4.43 13.74
CA ASN A 101 0.13 -3.34 13.08
C ASN A 101 0.24 -3.64 11.58
N PRO A 102 -0.74 -3.21 10.77
CA PRO A 102 -0.66 -3.37 9.33
C PRO A 102 0.44 -2.44 8.76
N ILE A 103 1.20 -2.98 7.84
CA ILE A 103 2.18 -2.24 7.02
C ILE A 103 1.72 -2.39 5.57
N ASN A 104 1.30 -1.31 4.96
CA ASN A 104 0.81 -1.27 3.59
C ASN A 104 1.80 -0.52 2.71
N VAL A 105 2.30 -1.19 1.69
CA VAL A 105 3.15 -0.62 0.64
C VAL A 105 2.45 -0.80 -0.69
N ASN A 106 2.28 0.28 -1.43
CA ASN A 106 1.52 0.21 -2.68
C ASN A 106 2.19 1.04 -3.80
N ALA A 107 2.13 0.58 -5.08
CA ALA A 107 2.74 1.20 -6.26
C ALA A 107 1.76 1.39 -7.43
N ASP A 108 1.69 2.57 -8.06
CA ASP A 108 1.02 2.82 -9.35
C ASP A 108 1.96 3.55 -10.31
N LEU A 109 2.38 2.85 -11.35
CA LEU A 109 3.26 3.36 -12.39
C LEU A 109 2.50 3.47 -13.70
N GLY A 110 2.22 4.70 -14.14
CA GLY A 110 1.56 4.96 -15.41
C GLY A 110 2.51 4.76 -16.59
N LEU A 111 2.27 3.74 -17.40
CA LEU A 111 3.05 3.48 -18.61
C LEU A 111 2.56 4.33 -19.78
N ILE A 112 1.23 4.36 -19.98
CA ILE A 112 0.55 5.17 -20.99
C ILE A 112 -0.69 5.74 -20.36
N SER A 113 -0.93 7.03 -20.55
CA SER A 113 -2.18 7.65 -20.17
C SER A 113 -2.53 8.77 -21.15
N PHE A 114 -3.73 8.71 -21.65
CA PHE A 114 -4.24 9.67 -22.62
C PHE A 114 -5.68 10.05 -22.26
N GLY A 115 -5.99 11.33 -22.30
CA GLY A 115 -7.35 11.80 -22.05
C GLY A 115 -7.76 12.93 -22.98
N PHE A 116 -9.03 12.93 -23.40
CA PHE A 116 -9.57 13.99 -24.25
C PHE A 116 -11.00 14.33 -23.90
N ASN A 117 -11.33 15.60 -24.13
CA ASN A 117 -12.66 16.15 -23.93
C ASN A 117 -13.45 16.19 -25.22
N THR A 118 -14.69 15.70 -25.19
CA THR A 118 -15.71 16.01 -26.21
C THR A 118 -16.65 17.12 -25.71
N LYS A 119 -17.72 17.45 -26.43
CA LYS A 119 -18.63 18.55 -26.02
C LYS A 119 -19.17 18.41 -24.59
N LYS A 120 -19.55 17.20 -24.15
CA LYS A 120 -20.19 16.94 -22.85
C LYS A 120 -19.53 15.83 -22.05
N SER A 121 -18.56 15.12 -22.62
CA SER A 121 -17.90 13.98 -22.01
C SER A 121 -16.39 14.12 -22.00
N PHE A 122 -15.76 13.34 -21.14
CA PHE A 122 -14.32 13.15 -21.04
C PHE A 122 -14.01 11.66 -21.15
N HIS A 123 -12.99 11.31 -21.91
CA HIS A 123 -12.55 9.96 -22.14
C HIS A 123 -11.11 9.79 -21.71
N THR A 124 -10.77 8.65 -21.15
CA THR A 124 -9.40 8.25 -20.79
C THR A 124 -9.07 6.87 -21.27
N LEU A 125 -7.80 6.65 -21.58
CA LEU A 125 -7.21 5.34 -21.79
C LEU A 125 -5.91 5.31 -20.98
N ASP A 126 -5.82 4.37 -20.04
CA ASP A 126 -4.68 4.24 -19.14
C ASP A 126 -4.13 2.82 -19.22
N LEU A 127 -2.81 2.70 -19.26
CA LEU A 127 -2.07 1.47 -19.02
C LEU A 127 -1.12 1.72 -17.86
N SER A 128 -1.22 0.92 -16.80
CA SER A 128 -0.37 1.08 -15.61
C SER A 128 0.01 -0.27 -14.99
N VAL A 129 1.14 -0.28 -14.30
CA VAL A 129 1.54 -1.38 -13.41
C VAL A 129 1.19 -0.98 -11.98
N LYS A 130 0.53 -1.88 -11.28
CA LYS A 130 0.18 -1.72 -9.87
C LYS A 130 0.79 -2.85 -9.06
N ALA A 131 1.31 -2.52 -7.90
CA ALA A 131 1.79 -3.48 -6.91
C ALA A 131 1.30 -3.08 -5.51
N ASP A 132 0.80 -4.05 -4.78
CA ASP A 132 0.29 -3.91 -3.42
C ASP A 132 1.00 -4.95 -2.54
N VAL A 133 1.61 -4.52 -1.43
CA VAL A 133 2.18 -5.40 -0.40
C VAL A 133 1.59 -5.01 0.94
N ARG A 134 1.02 -5.97 1.63
CA ARG A 134 0.35 -5.80 2.91
C ARG A 134 0.89 -6.83 3.88
N LEU A 135 1.51 -6.37 4.95
CA LEU A 135 2.02 -7.17 6.03
C LEU A 135 1.24 -6.84 7.29
N ASN A 136 0.89 -7.83 8.07
CA ASN A 136 0.19 -7.65 9.34
C ASN A 136 1.06 -8.20 10.47
N VAL A 137 1.52 -7.34 11.38
CA VAL A 137 2.43 -7.71 12.47
C VAL A 137 1.69 -7.63 13.81
N PRO A 138 1.53 -8.75 14.53
CA PRO A 138 0.94 -8.76 15.87
C PRO A 138 1.79 -7.95 16.87
N GLY A 139 1.11 -7.23 17.76
CA GLY A 139 1.77 -6.46 18.83
C GLY A 139 2.45 -7.34 19.89
N SER A 140 2.03 -8.60 20.01
CA SER A 140 2.61 -9.63 20.89
C SER A 140 4.11 -9.86 20.64
N VAL A 141 4.59 -9.64 19.38
CA VAL A 141 6.03 -9.72 19.07
C VAL A 141 6.83 -8.74 19.91
N PHE A 142 6.31 -7.54 20.12
CA PHE A 142 6.98 -6.49 20.88
C PHE A 142 6.87 -6.69 22.39
N SER A 143 5.70 -7.15 22.89
CA SER A 143 5.51 -7.44 24.30
C SER A 143 6.37 -8.62 24.76
N TRP A 144 6.45 -9.68 23.94
CA TRP A 144 7.30 -10.82 24.22
C TRP A 144 8.80 -10.43 24.20
N ALA A 145 9.23 -9.66 23.19
CA ALA A 145 10.60 -9.19 23.07
C ALA A 145 11.05 -8.27 24.22
N LYS A 146 10.09 -7.69 24.95
CA LYS A 146 10.34 -6.89 26.17
C LYS A 146 10.01 -7.65 27.46
N GLU A 147 9.91 -8.98 27.39
CA GLU A 147 9.67 -9.86 28.56
C GLU A 147 8.40 -9.51 29.37
N THR A 148 7.41 -8.90 28.71
CA THR A 148 6.12 -8.57 29.35
C THR A 148 5.08 -9.67 29.12
N SER A 149 5.41 -10.73 28.39
CA SER A 149 4.57 -11.90 28.11
C SER A 149 5.44 -13.14 27.97
N ASP A 150 5.03 -14.21 28.63
CA ASP A 150 5.66 -15.55 28.52
C ASP A 150 5.21 -16.27 27.22
N VAL A 151 4.21 -15.73 26.54
CA VAL A 151 3.67 -16.28 25.29
C VAL A 151 3.89 -15.29 24.15
N LEU A 152 4.58 -15.74 23.10
CA LEU A 152 4.65 -15.06 21.83
C LEU A 152 3.50 -15.58 20.95
N ASP A 153 2.44 -14.80 20.81
CA ASP A 153 1.33 -15.09 19.90
C ASP A 153 1.51 -14.33 18.58
N MET A 154 1.93 -15.04 17.55
CA MET A 154 2.05 -14.51 16.18
C MET A 154 0.89 -14.95 15.28
N SER A 155 -0.20 -15.46 15.83
CA SER A 155 -1.42 -15.73 15.09
C SER A 155 -1.86 -14.42 14.37
N ARG A 156 -2.30 -14.53 13.13
CA ARG A 156 -2.60 -13.42 12.22
C ARG A 156 -1.37 -12.65 11.67
N LEU A 157 -0.13 -13.11 11.94
CA LEU A 157 0.99 -12.69 11.12
C LEU A 157 0.67 -13.07 9.68
N GLY A 158 0.65 -12.11 8.77
CA GLY A 158 0.20 -12.37 7.41
C GLY A 158 0.85 -11.45 6.42
N LEU A 159 1.12 -11.99 5.23
CA LEU A 159 1.59 -11.29 4.05
C LEU A 159 0.56 -11.46 2.94
N ASN A 160 0.22 -10.39 2.26
CA ASN A 160 -0.56 -10.41 1.02
C ASN A 160 0.06 -9.43 0.04
N ALA A 161 0.70 -9.95 -1.00
CA ALA A 161 1.35 -9.16 -2.04
C ALA A 161 0.76 -9.52 -3.40
N ASP A 162 0.50 -8.54 -4.24
CA ASP A 162 0.14 -8.74 -5.63
C ASP A 162 0.72 -7.64 -6.53
N ALA A 163 1.02 -8.04 -7.76
CA ALA A 163 1.41 -7.13 -8.83
C ALA A 163 0.57 -7.44 -10.08
N ARG A 164 0.12 -6.38 -10.77
CA ARG A 164 -0.75 -6.50 -11.95
C ARG A 164 -0.55 -5.39 -12.95
N LEU A 165 -0.77 -5.69 -14.21
CA LEU A 165 -0.94 -4.72 -15.29
C LEU A 165 -2.44 -4.38 -15.40
N GLU A 166 -2.77 -3.10 -15.48
CA GLU A 166 -4.13 -2.59 -15.62
C GLU A 166 -4.25 -1.79 -16.92
N LEU A 167 -5.13 -2.23 -17.83
CA LEU A 167 -5.60 -1.46 -18.97
C LEU A 167 -6.99 -0.93 -18.66
N ALA A 168 -7.17 0.38 -18.57
CA ALA A 168 -8.43 1.00 -18.17
C ALA A 168 -8.94 1.98 -19.21
N TYR A 169 -10.21 1.85 -19.59
CA TYR A 169 -10.95 2.85 -20.36
C TYR A 169 -11.95 3.58 -19.45
N GLY A 170 -11.84 4.90 -19.39
CA GLY A 170 -12.70 5.75 -18.59
C GLY A 170 -13.61 6.66 -19.44
N TYR A 171 -14.83 6.84 -18.95
CA TYR A 171 -15.83 7.73 -19.53
C TYR A 171 -16.50 8.53 -18.44
N SER A 172 -16.60 9.84 -18.60
CA SER A 172 -17.44 10.69 -17.74
C SER A 172 -18.27 11.69 -18.56
N ARG A 173 -19.47 11.97 -18.07
CA ARG A 173 -20.43 12.84 -18.78
C ARG A 173 -21.15 13.77 -17.82
N SER A 174 -21.30 15.03 -18.22
CA SER A 174 -22.17 16.00 -17.52
C SER A 174 -23.64 15.77 -17.88
N ILE A 175 -24.50 15.72 -16.87
CA ILE A 175 -25.95 15.60 -16.97
C ILE A 175 -26.57 16.90 -16.50
N ARG A 176 -27.35 17.59 -17.36
CA ARG A 176 -28.07 18.84 -17.05
C ARG A 176 -27.20 19.91 -16.35
N ASP A 177 -25.91 19.97 -16.65
CA ASP A 177 -24.94 20.96 -16.12
C ASP A 177 -24.75 20.97 -14.58
N LYS A 178 -25.49 20.16 -13.82
CA LYS A 178 -25.43 20.10 -12.36
C LYS A 178 -24.84 18.79 -11.84
N ALA A 179 -24.96 17.72 -12.57
CA ALA A 179 -24.47 16.43 -12.18
C ALA A 179 -23.48 15.85 -13.20
N ARG A 180 -22.59 15.00 -12.75
CA ARG A 180 -21.69 14.21 -13.59
C ARG A 180 -21.72 12.77 -13.12
N PHE A 181 -21.71 11.87 -14.08
CA PHE A 181 -21.51 10.45 -13.86
C PHE A 181 -20.29 10.00 -14.64
N GLY A 182 -19.55 9.03 -14.11
CA GLY A 182 -18.44 8.43 -14.79
C GLY A 182 -18.25 6.97 -14.40
N PHE A 183 -17.62 6.23 -15.28
CA PHE A 183 -17.17 4.87 -15.03
C PHE A 183 -15.80 4.64 -15.66
N ARG A 184 -15.08 3.65 -15.15
CA ARG A 184 -13.86 3.10 -15.78
C ARG A 184 -13.99 1.59 -15.80
N VAL A 185 -13.82 0.97 -16.97
CA VAL A 185 -13.73 -0.48 -17.13
C VAL A 185 -12.26 -0.84 -17.22
N LYS A 186 -11.85 -1.86 -16.49
CA LYS A 186 -10.48 -2.30 -16.35
C LYS A 186 -10.33 -3.75 -16.77
N LEU A 187 -9.34 -4.02 -17.60
CA LEU A 187 -8.82 -5.35 -17.87
C LEU A 187 -7.50 -5.51 -17.12
N LEU A 188 -7.35 -6.62 -16.44
CA LEU A 188 -6.24 -6.89 -15.56
C LEU A 188 -5.46 -8.11 -16.02
N ALA A 189 -4.14 -8.01 -15.98
CA ALA A 189 -3.24 -9.15 -16.16
C ALA A 189 -2.35 -9.26 -14.93
N GLY A 190 -2.44 -10.38 -14.21
CA GLY A 190 -1.67 -10.65 -13.00
C GLY A 190 -0.22 -10.97 -13.32
N LEU A 191 0.68 -10.25 -12.66
CA LEU A 191 2.12 -10.45 -12.79
C LEU A 191 2.65 -11.37 -11.70
N ALA A 192 2.25 -11.14 -10.45
CA ALA A 192 2.66 -11.95 -9.31
C ALA A 192 1.64 -11.89 -8.17
N LYS A 193 1.50 -12.97 -7.44
CA LYS A 193 0.71 -13.10 -6.21
C LYS A 193 1.49 -13.89 -5.17
N ALA A 194 1.58 -13.36 -3.96
CA ALA A 194 2.09 -14.09 -2.81
C ALA A 194 1.20 -13.77 -1.60
N GLN A 195 0.62 -14.79 -1.02
CA GLN A 195 -0.21 -14.66 0.17
C GLN A 195 0.17 -15.77 1.14
N TYR A 196 0.36 -15.42 2.41
CA TYR A 196 0.54 -16.36 3.49
C TYR A 196 -0.02 -15.79 4.78
N GLN A 197 -0.75 -16.58 5.52
CA GLN A 197 -1.37 -16.19 6.79
C GLN A 197 -1.10 -17.28 7.84
N MET A 198 -0.57 -16.90 8.99
CA MET A 198 -0.55 -17.75 10.17
C MET A 198 -1.93 -17.75 10.81
N GLU A 199 -2.58 -18.89 10.87
CA GLU A 199 -3.87 -19.07 11.54
C GLU A 199 -3.66 -19.26 13.04
N ASN A 200 -2.62 -20.01 13.39
CA ASN A 200 -2.13 -20.19 14.75
C ASN A 200 -0.59 -20.23 14.71
N LEU A 201 0.06 -19.42 15.53
CA LEU A 201 1.48 -19.50 15.79
C LEU A 201 1.74 -18.97 17.19
N GLN A 202 1.89 -19.90 18.12
CA GLN A 202 2.13 -19.57 19.52
C GLN A 202 3.40 -20.27 20.01
N LEU A 203 4.29 -19.47 20.61
CA LEU A 203 5.45 -19.96 21.35
C LEU A 203 5.22 -19.61 22.81
N ALA A 204 5.08 -20.62 23.65
CA ALA A 204 5.05 -20.47 25.10
C ALA A 204 6.38 -20.94 25.68
N ALA A 205 7.11 -20.00 26.28
CA ALA A 205 8.40 -20.24 26.93
C ALA A 205 8.19 -20.33 28.45
N ALA A 206 7.86 -21.51 28.95
CA ALA A 206 7.85 -21.78 30.40
C ALA A 206 9.24 -22.16 30.90
N GLN A 207 9.50 -22.00 32.21
CA GLN A 207 10.83 -22.30 32.79
C GLN A 207 11.29 -23.76 32.59
N GLU A 208 10.34 -24.68 32.51
CA GLU A 208 10.65 -26.12 32.39
C GLU A 208 10.47 -26.67 30.97
N LYS A 209 9.73 -25.98 30.10
CA LYS A 209 9.39 -26.47 28.77
C LYS A 209 8.93 -25.37 27.83
N TRP A 210 9.47 -25.38 26.64
CA TRP A 210 8.98 -24.54 25.56
C TRP A 210 8.06 -25.34 24.65
N THR A 211 7.00 -24.70 24.19
CA THR A 211 6.08 -25.31 23.23
C THR A 211 5.82 -24.34 22.08
N VAL A 212 5.85 -24.88 20.85
CA VAL A 212 5.46 -24.13 19.64
C VAL A 212 4.31 -24.86 18.98
N GLN A 213 3.27 -24.12 18.66
CA GLN A 213 2.16 -24.59 17.84
C GLN A 213 2.06 -23.68 16.61
N SER A 214 2.03 -24.27 15.42
CA SER A 214 1.99 -23.54 14.16
C SER A 214 0.99 -24.16 13.21
N THR A 215 0.15 -23.31 12.59
CA THR A 215 -0.72 -23.63 11.47
C THR A 215 -0.81 -22.41 10.58
N GLY A 216 -0.56 -22.57 9.29
CA GLY A 216 -0.65 -21.47 8.33
C GLY A 216 -1.06 -21.96 6.96
N SER A 217 -1.63 -21.07 6.17
CA SER A 217 -2.05 -21.32 4.81
C SER A 217 -1.69 -20.16 3.88
N GLY A 218 -1.48 -20.47 2.62
CA GLY A 218 -1.10 -19.46 1.65
C GLY A 218 -1.28 -19.87 0.20
N TYR A 219 -0.96 -18.93 -0.68
CA TYR A 219 -1.00 -19.12 -2.11
C TYR A 219 0.11 -18.31 -2.78
N TYR A 220 0.80 -18.91 -3.72
CA TYR A 220 1.84 -18.27 -4.50
C TYR A 220 1.61 -18.52 -6.00
N ALA A 221 1.61 -17.45 -6.78
CA ALA A 221 1.54 -17.51 -8.23
C ALA A 221 2.36 -16.34 -8.81
N ALA A 222 3.60 -16.61 -9.15
CA ALA A 222 4.51 -15.64 -9.74
C ALA A 222 5.30 -16.26 -10.88
N PRO A 223 5.91 -15.45 -11.77
CA PRO A 223 6.70 -15.94 -12.90
C PRO A 223 8.04 -16.58 -12.48
N VAL A 224 8.33 -16.58 -11.20
CA VAL A 224 9.53 -17.16 -10.60
C VAL A 224 9.10 -18.40 -9.84
N PRO A 225 9.51 -19.62 -10.26
CA PRO A 225 9.18 -20.85 -9.56
C PRO A 225 9.73 -20.90 -8.15
N LEU A 226 9.05 -21.66 -7.28
CA LEU A 226 9.54 -21.98 -5.95
C LEU A 226 10.56 -23.14 -6.04
N LEU A 227 11.64 -23.03 -5.29
CA LEU A 227 12.54 -24.14 -5.01
C LEU A 227 12.08 -24.82 -3.72
N THR A 228 11.96 -26.13 -3.76
CA THR A 228 11.58 -26.96 -2.61
C THR A 228 12.68 -27.96 -2.29
N GLU A 229 12.81 -28.31 -1.02
CA GLU A 229 13.74 -29.33 -0.54
C GLU A 229 13.06 -30.26 0.46
N GLY A 230 13.65 -31.44 0.66
CA GLY A 230 13.14 -32.44 1.56
C GLY A 230 11.95 -33.23 1.01
N PHE A 231 11.50 -34.25 1.73
CA PHE A 231 10.35 -35.09 1.37
C PHE A 231 9.01 -34.37 1.60
N ASP A 232 9.04 -33.31 2.36
CA ASP A 232 7.87 -32.51 2.76
C ASP A 232 7.65 -31.25 1.90
N ASN A 233 8.42 -31.07 0.84
CA ASN A 233 8.36 -29.93 -0.09
C ASN A 233 8.50 -28.56 0.63
N ARG A 234 9.39 -28.45 1.59
CA ARG A 234 9.72 -27.19 2.24
C ARG A 234 10.28 -26.20 1.23
N ILE A 235 9.81 -24.95 1.30
CA ILE A 235 10.31 -23.90 0.42
C ILE A 235 11.75 -23.51 0.86
N SER A 236 12.73 -23.74 -0.02
CA SER A 236 14.11 -23.37 0.21
C SER A 236 14.53 -22.07 -0.49
N GLY A 237 13.77 -21.62 -1.49
CA GLY A 237 14.09 -20.40 -2.22
C GLY A 237 13.25 -20.16 -3.47
N PHE A 238 13.81 -19.36 -4.36
CA PHE A 238 13.21 -19.00 -5.64
C PHE A 238 14.19 -19.31 -6.76
N ASP A 239 13.69 -19.92 -7.84
CA ASP A 239 14.45 -20.16 -9.07
C ASP A 239 14.41 -18.89 -9.92
N LEU A 240 15.40 -18.00 -9.72
CA LEU A 240 15.49 -16.73 -10.43
C LEU A 240 16.11 -16.96 -11.81
N PRO A 241 15.34 -16.84 -12.92
CA PRO A 241 15.90 -16.98 -14.25
C PRO A 241 16.94 -15.91 -14.54
N GLU A 242 18.07 -16.30 -15.16
CA GLU A 242 19.10 -15.36 -15.60
C GLU A 242 18.62 -14.49 -16.76
N ASP A 243 17.71 -15.04 -17.61
CA ASP A 243 17.12 -14.34 -18.74
C ASP A 243 15.72 -13.79 -18.37
N TYR A 244 15.58 -12.47 -18.42
CA TYR A 244 14.30 -11.79 -18.20
C TYR A 244 13.20 -12.21 -19.19
N GLN A 245 13.56 -12.74 -20.39
CA GLN A 245 12.59 -13.22 -21.35
C GLN A 245 11.80 -14.41 -20.81
N VAL A 246 12.43 -15.28 -20.03
CA VAL A 246 11.76 -16.40 -19.35
C VAL A 246 10.70 -15.89 -18.37
N ILE A 247 10.98 -14.82 -17.66
CA ILE A 247 10.00 -14.19 -16.74
C ILE A 247 8.79 -13.69 -17.53
N ILE A 248 9.01 -13.02 -18.67
CA ILE A 248 7.93 -12.51 -19.54
C ILE A 248 7.10 -13.68 -20.07
N ASP A 249 7.74 -14.73 -20.56
CA ASP A 249 7.06 -15.90 -21.10
C ASP A 249 6.23 -16.62 -20.02
N ASN A 250 6.73 -16.73 -18.80
CA ASN A 250 6.01 -17.30 -17.66
C ASN A 250 4.77 -16.46 -17.30
N VAL A 251 4.88 -15.11 -17.29
CA VAL A 251 3.73 -14.21 -17.08
C VAL A 251 2.66 -14.44 -18.14
N LEU A 252 3.05 -14.52 -19.40
CA LEU A 252 2.10 -14.74 -20.52
C LEU A 252 1.48 -16.13 -20.49
N ALA A 253 2.26 -17.15 -20.14
CA ALA A 253 1.80 -18.53 -20.03
C ALA A 253 0.81 -18.74 -18.88
N ALA A 254 0.98 -18.04 -17.76
CA ALA A 254 0.10 -18.15 -16.58
C ALA A 254 -1.34 -17.72 -16.86
N ARG A 255 -1.55 -16.77 -17.78
CA ARG A 255 -2.89 -16.24 -18.14
C ARG A 255 -3.72 -15.80 -16.92
N ASN A 256 -3.05 -15.12 -16.00
CA ASN A 256 -3.71 -14.54 -14.84
C ASN A 256 -4.53 -13.34 -15.29
N LEU A 257 -5.83 -13.47 -15.40
CA LEU A 257 -6.71 -12.45 -15.96
C LEU A 257 -7.75 -12.00 -14.95
N GLY A 258 -8.13 -10.74 -15.02
CA GLY A 258 -9.18 -10.17 -14.20
C GLY A 258 -9.88 -9.01 -14.88
N ALA A 259 -10.95 -8.56 -14.24
CA ALA A 259 -11.69 -7.38 -14.66
C ALA A 259 -12.21 -6.62 -13.45
N ALA A 260 -12.28 -5.29 -13.59
CA ALA A 260 -12.84 -4.42 -12.57
C ALA A 260 -13.60 -3.26 -13.19
N ILE A 261 -14.43 -2.62 -12.38
CA ILE A 261 -15.13 -1.40 -12.73
C ILE A 261 -14.99 -0.36 -11.61
N ASP A 262 -14.78 0.90 -12.00
CA ASP A 262 -14.90 2.05 -11.12
C ASP A 262 -16.17 2.80 -11.50
N LEU A 263 -16.91 3.30 -10.51
CA LEU A 263 -18.11 4.10 -10.68
C LEU A 263 -17.94 5.42 -9.92
N GLY A 264 -18.44 6.50 -10.50
CA GLY A 264 -18.35 7.81 -9.89
C GLY A 264 -19.56 8.67 -10.18
N PHE A 265 -19.89 9.51 -9.20
CA PHE A 265 -20.94 10.48 -9.27
C PHE A 265 -20.52 11.78 -8.62
N SER A 266 -21.01 12.93 -9.15
CA SER A 266 -20.81 14.25 -8.56
C SER A 266 -21.99 15.15 -8.92
N MET A 267 -22.47 15.95 -7.96
CA MET A 267 -23.62 16.83 -8.16
C MET A 267 -23.46 18.14 -7.39
N ASP A 268 -23.75 19.25 -8.06
CA ASP A 268 -23.89 20.56 -7.45
C ASP A 268 -25.29 20.66 -6.80
N VAL A 269 -25.35 20.50 -5.46
CA VAL A 269 -26.61 20.49 -4.67
C VAL A 269 -27.06 21.93 -4.39
N LEU A 270 -26.09 22.80 -4.09
CA LEU A 270 -26.31 24.22 -3.85
C LEU A 270 -25.39 25.04 -4.77
N LYS A 271 -25.61 26.36 -4.82
CA LYS A 271 -24.82 27.29 -5.67
C LYS A 271 -23.30 27.15 -5.45
N TYR A 272 -22.88 26.81 -4.24
CA TYR A 272 -21.48 26.73 -3.83
C TYR A 272 -21.07 25.37 -3.27
N MET A 273 -21.99 24.40 -3.20
CA MET A 273 -21.74 23.10 -2.62
C MET A 273 -21.89 21.98 -3.64
N THR A 274 -20.87 21.15 -3.74
CA THR A 274 -20.83 19.95 -4.57
C THR A 274 -20.68 18.73 -3.66
N ILE A 275 -21.48 17.69 -3.89
CA ILE A 275 -21.30 16.37 -3.29
C ILE A 275 -20.78 15.40 -4.34
N SER A 276 -20.05 14.40 -3.93
CA SER A 276 -19.50 13.38 -4.80
C SER A 276 -19.37 12.04 -4.10
N ALA A 277 -19.53 10.97 -4.86
CA ALA A 277 -19.34 9.61 -4.39
C ALA A 277 -18.65 8.78 -5.46
N SER A 278 -17.84 7.82 -5.06
CA SER A 278 -17.25 6.86 -5.98
C SER A 278 -16.92 5.54 -5.29
N ILE A 279 -16.87 4.50 -6.10
CA ILE A 279 -16.34 3.18 -5.76
C ILE A 279 -15.32 2.83 -6.83
N THR A 280 -14.13 2.41 -6.44
CA THR A 280 -13.06 2.00 -7.34
C THR A 280 -12.61 0.57 -7.06
N ASP A 281 -12.07 -0.08 -8.09
CA ASP A 281 -11.54 -1.44 -8.03
C ASP A 281 -12.58 -2.51 -7.63
N LEU A 282 -13.86 -2.32 -7.99
CA LEU A 282 -14.88 -3.35 -7.85
C LEU A 282 -14.64 -4.43 -8.91
N GLY A 283 -14.01 -5.53 -8.56
CA GLY A 283 -13.61 -6.52 -9.53
C GLY A 283 -13.04 -7.81 -8.95
N VAL A 284 -12.65 -8.70 -9.86
CA VAL A 284 -12.12 -10.02 -9.56
C VAL A 284 -10.87 -10.30 -10.38
N MET A 285 -10.00 -11.14 -9.84
CA MET A 285 -8.78 -11.60 -10.48
C MET A 285 -8.66 -13.11 -10.35
N THR A 286 -8.36 -13.81 -11.45
CA THR A 286 -8.06 -15.23 -11.45
C THR A 286 -6.56 -15.43 -11.55
N TRP A 287 -6.01 -16.18 -10.60
CA TRP A 287 -4.63 -16.64 -10.58
C TRP A 287 -4.60 -18.11 -10.97
N ASN A 288 -3.74 -18.48 -11.91
CA ASN A 288 -3.63 -19.84 -12.44
C ASN A 288 -2.22 -20.36 -12.18
N ASN A 289 -2.07 -21.69 -12.23
CA ASN A 289 -0.81 -22.38 -12.08
C ASN A 289 -0.03 -22.00 -10.83
N GLY A 290 -0.74 -21.74 -9.74
CA GLY A 290 -0.14 -21.35 -8.47
C GLY A 290 0.17 -22.57 -7.60
N TYR A 291 0.86 -22.28 -6.49
CA TYR A 291 1.19 -23.21 -5.43
C TYR A 291 0.31 -22.92 -4.22
N MET A 292 -0.37 -23.92 -3.70
CA MET A 292 -0.94 -23.83 -2.36
C MET A 292 0.17 -24.05 -1.35
N LEU A 293 0.19 -23.20 -0.35
CA LEU A 293 1.18 -23.23 0.73
C LEU A 293 0.48 -23.56 2.05
N GLY A 294 1.15 -24.32 2.88
CA GLY A 294 0.67 -24.62 4.23
C GLY A 294 1.83 -24.91 5.16
N SER A 295 1.65 -24.67 6.45
CA SER A 295 2.39 -25.35 7.49
C SER A 295 1.50 -26.47 8.01
N PRO A 296 1.98 -27.71 8.14
CA PRO A 296 1.23 -28.74 8.84
C PRO A 296 0.96 -28.26 10.27
N GLU A 297 -0.14 -28.71 10.88
CA GLU A 297 -0.33 -28.52 12.31
C GLU A 297 0.84 -29.16 13.03
N SER A 298 1.75 -28.31 13.51
CA SER A 298 3.00 -28.73 14.11
C SER A 298 2.98 -28.40 15.59
N TYR A 299 3.29 -29.36 16.40
CA TYR A 299 3.49 -29.19 17.82
C TYR A 299 4.92 -29.61 18.17
N TRP A 300 5.70 -28.66 18.65
CA TRP A 300 7.08 -28.89 19.04
C TRP A 300 7.28 -28.56 20.51
N THR A 301 8.12 -29.34 21.16
CA THR A 301 8.44 -29.14 22.56
C THR A 301 9.94 -29.22 22.78
N TYR A 302 10.44 -28.30 23.59
CA TYR A 302 11.82 -28.26 24.00
C TYR A 302 11.91 -28.27 25.53
N ASP A 303 12.55 -29.31 26.06
CA ASP A 303 12.65 -29.58 27.51
C ASP A 303 14.03 -29.17 28.09
N GLY A 304 14.85 -28.48 27.30
CA GLY A 304 16.19 -28.01 27.68
C GLY A 304 17.33 -28.69 26.91
N PHE A 305 18.52 -28.18 27.08
CA PHE A 305 19.71 -28.78 26.47
C PHE A 305 20.16 -30.02 27.27
N GLU A 306 20.37 -31.11 26.58
CA GLU A 306 20.97 -32.29 27.15
C GLU A 306 22.50 -32.12 27.28
N GLY A 307 23.08 -32.64 28.34
CA GLY A 307 24.54 -32.66 28.51
C GLY A 307 25.17 -31.34 28.97
N ILE A 308 24.42 -30.44 29.59
CA ILE A 308 24.97 -29.23 30.20
C ILE A 308 26.07 -29.59 31.22
N GLY A 309 27.31 -29.13 30.96
CA GLY A 309 28.47 -29.37 31.79
C GLY A 309 29.45 -30.41 31.23
N ASN A 310 29.19 -31.04 30.11
CA ASN A 310 30.18 -31.86 29.40
C ASN A 310 31.20 -30.96 28.68
N GLU A 311 32.50 -31.28 28.80
CA GLU A 311 33.60 -30.50 28.16
C GLU A 311 33.53 -30.48 26.63
N ASP A 312 32.81 -31.43 26.00
CA ASP A 312 32.66 -31.59 24.56
C ASP A 312 31.41 -30.89 23.99
N MET A 313 30.63 -30.16 24.82
CA MET A 313 29.40 -29.53 24.40
C MET A 313 29.65 -28.27 23.59
N ASN A 314 29.27 -28.28 22.29
CA ASN A 314 29.33 -27.12 21.42
C ASN A 314 28.00 -26.32 21.48
N TRP A 315 27.96 -25.27 22.28
CA TRP A 315 26.81 -24.40 22.46
C TRP A 315 26.31 -23.77 21.16
N ASN A 316 27.22 -23.40 20.25
CA ASN A 316 26.83 -22.80 18.99
C ASN A 316 26.10 -23.81 18.10
N GLU A 317 26.54 -25.05 18.07
CA GLU A 317 25.92 -26.11 17.29
C GLU A 317 24.52 -26.47 17.83
N GLN A 318 24.37 -26.54 19.16
CA GLN A 318 23.05 -26.80 19.76
C GLN A 318 22.06 -25.65 19.58
N LEU A 319 22.52 -24.39 19.65
CA LEU A 319 21.69 -23.22 19.37
C LEU A 319 21.33 -23.14 17.88
N GLU A 320 22.22 -23.54 16.99
CA GLU A 320 21.97 -23.62 15.56
C GLU A 320 20.92 -24.69 15.24
N MET A 321 21.06 -25.90 15.80
CA MET A 321 20.08 -26.99 15.69
C MET A 321 18.71 -26.58 16.22
N LEU A 322 18.63 -25.97 17.41
CA LEU A 322 17.40 -25.46 17.98
C LEU A 322 16.76 -24.41 17.07
N GLY A 323 17.57 -23.51 16.50
CA GLY A 323 17.12 -22.52 15.55
C GLY A 323 16.58 -23.11 14.26
N GLU A 324 17.21 -24.15 13.73
CA GLU A 324 16.78 -24.90 12.56
C GLU A 324 15.45 -25.62 12.81
N GLU A 325 15.32 -26.34 13.94
CA GLU A 325 14.07 -26.99 14.33
C GLU A 325 12.90 -26.03 14.48
N LEU A 326 13.11 -24.86 15.12
CA LEU A 326 12.09 -23.83 15.25
C LEU A 326 11.70 -23.23 13.89
N LEU A 327 12.67 -22.99 13.02
CA LEU A 327 12.42 -22.50 11.68
C LEU A 327 11.66 -23.51 10.83
N ASP A 328 11.95 -24.81 10.99
CA ASP A 328 11.28 -25.87 10.24
C ASP A 328 9.77 -25.93 10.50
N ILE A 329 9.34 -25.60 11.71
CA ILE A 329 7.92 -25.57 12.09
C ILE A 329 7.19 -24.38 11.43
N ILE A 330 7.90 -23.27 11.23
CA ILE A 330 7.33 -22.01 10.73
C ILE A 330 7.39 -21.93 9.20
N TYR A 331 8.34 -22.64 8.56
CA TYR A 331 8.52 -22.58 7.11
C TYR A 331 7.31 -23.14 6.37
N PRO A 332 6.78 -22.40 5.38
CA PRO A 332 5.72 -22.88 4.54
C PRO A 332 6.21 -24.02 3.63
N ARG A 333 5.33 -24.97 3.39
CA ARG A 333 5.51 -26.09 2.48
C ARG A 333 4.57 -25.98 1.31
N VAL A 334 4.99 -26.47 0.15
CA VAL A 334 4.10 -26.60 -1.01
C VAL A 334 3.21 -27.82 -0.79
N THR A 335 1.92 -27.58 -0.64
CA THR A 335 0.91 -28.63 -0.43
C THR A 335 0.25 -29.09 -1.71
N SER A 336 0.17 -28.24 -2.72
CA SER A 336 -0.38 -28.54 -4.05
C SER A 336 0.18 -27.57 -5.08
N GLU A 337 0.32 -28.04 -6.32
CA GLU A 337 0.79 -27.28 -7.49
C GLU A 337 -0.29 -27.17 -8.57
N GLY A 338 -0.15 -26.17 -9.46
CA GLY A 338 -1.07 -25.98 -10.58
C GLY A 338 -2.45 -25.47 -10.19
N GLU A 339 -2.60 -24.97 -8.99
CA GLU A 339 -3.87 -24.55 -8.41
C GLU A 339 -4.36 -23.22 -8.98
N LYS A 340 -5.68 -23.08 -9.00
CA LYS A 340 -6.36 -21.84 -9.40
C LYS A 340 -6.97 -21.16 -8.18
N LYS A 341 -6.84 -19.84 -8.15
CA LYS A 341 -7.45 -19.00 -7.13
C LYS A 341 -8.21 -17.85 -7.75
N LEU A 342 -9.42 -17.62 -7.29
CA LEU A 342 -10.20 -16.42 -7.58
C LEU A 342 -10.13 -15.49 -6.38
N ASP A 343 -9.59 -14.30 -6.59
CA ASP A 343 -9.52 -13.24 -5.59
C ASP A 343 -10.43 -12.07 -5.96
N MET A 344 -11.09 -11.48 -4.98
CA MET A 344 -11.72 -10.17 -5.13
C MET A 344 -10.65 -9.08 -4.97
N LEU A 345 -10.73 -8.04 -5.79
CA LEU A 345 -9.86 -6.87 -5.62
C LEU A 345 -10.26 -6.07 -4.36
N SER A 346 -9.29 -5.39 -3.78
CA SER A 346 -9.52 -4.48 -2.66
C SER A 346 -10.27 -3.24 -3.15
N MET A 347 -11.58 -3.20 -2.90
CA MET A 347 -12.48 -2.12 -3.30
C MET A 347 -12.26 -0.89 -2.40
N THR A 348 -12.28 0.32 -3.00
CA THR A 348 -12.24 1.57 -2.22
C THR A 348 -13.46 2.43 -2.51
N ALA A 349 -14.15 2.90 -1.47
CA ALA A 349 -15.26 3.84 -1.54
C ALA A 349 -14.84 5.23 -1.06
N HIS A 350 -15.36 6.27 -1.74
CA HIS A 350 -15.12 7.66 -1.39
C HIS A 350 -16.44 8.45 -1.34
N LEU A 351 -16.57 9.30 -0.32
CA LEU A 351 -17.65 10.29 -0.20
C LEU A 351 -17.03 11.66 0.03
N GLY A 352 -17.35 12.62 -0.83
CA GLY A 352 -16.77 13.96 -0.80
C GLY A 352 -17.82 15.07 -0.78
N VAL A 353 -17.53 16.12 -0.01
CA VAL A 353 -18.28 17.38 0.00
C VAL A 353 -17.30 18.51 -0.21
N GLU A 354 -17.57 19.37 -1.19
CA GLU A 354 -16.79 20.59 -1.47
C GLU A 354 -17.69 21.82 -1.28
N LEU A 355 -17.21 22.77 -0.49
CA LEU A 355 -17.83 24.09 -0.32
C LEU A 355 -16.92 25.18 -0.85
N ARG A 356 -17.37 25.89 -1.89
CA ARG A 356 -16.64 27.04 -2.45
C ARG A 356 -16.99 28.31 -1.71
N MET A 357 -15.96 29.14 -1.50
CA MET A 357 -16.17 30.41 -0.81
C MET A 357 -16.98 31.38 -1.69
N PRO A 358 -18.12 31.91 -1.21
CA PRO A 358 -18.94 32.84 -1.99
C PRO A 358 -18.21 34.11 -2.40
N PHE A 359 -17.31 34.63 -1.54
CA PHE A 359 -16.53 35.82 -1.75
C PHE A 359 -15.33 35.61 -2.71
N TRP A 360 -14.81 34.38 -2.79
CA TRP A 360 -13.69 34.03 -3.67
C TRP A 360 -13.78 32.60 -4.16
N GLN A 361 -14.44 32.38 -5.28
CA GLN A 361 -14.76 31.04 -5.79
C GLN A 361 -13.54 30.20 -6.19
N ARG A 362 -12.33 30.77 -6.16
CA ARG A 362 -11.07 30.02 -6.36
C ARG A 362 -10.58 29.33 -5.09
N LEU A 363 -11.17 29.66 -3.94
CA LEU A 363 -10.94 29.03 -2.66
C LEU A 363 -12.10 28.08 -2.35
N SER A 364 -11.79 26.86 -2.00
CA SER A 364 -12.77 25.89 -1.49
C SER A 364 -12.24 25.15 -0.29
N VAL A 365 -13.14 24.68 0.55
CA VAL A 365 -12.88 23.69 1.58
C VAL A 365 -13.55 22.38 1.20
N GLY A 366 -12.90 21.27 1.47
CA GLY A 366 -13.39 19.94 1.15
C GLY A 366 -13.32 19.01 2.35
N ALA A 367 -14.29 18.10 2.44
CA ALA A 367 -14.27 16.97 3.33
C ALA A 367 -14.39 15.69 2.49
N LEU A 368 -13.51 14.73 2.71
CA LEU A 368 -13.46 13.46 2.00
C LEU A 368 -13.41 12.32 3.04
N ALA A 369 -14.36 11.41 2.97
CA ALA A 369 -14.31 10.13 3.66
C ALA A 369 -13.90 9.04 2.67
N SER A 370 -12.96 8.21 3.04
CA SER A 370 -12.46 7.10 2.23
C SER A 370 -12.47 5.82 3.06
N ALA A 371 -12.88 4.72 2.44
CA ALA A 371 -12.89 3.39 3.06
C ALA A 371 -12.39 2.35 2.04
N ARG A 372 -11.35 1.59 2.40
CA ARG A 372 -10.87 0.45 1.62
C ARG A 372 -11.29 -0.84 2.31
N PHE A 373 -11.89 -1.72 1.54
CA PHE A 373 -12.36 -3.02 1.99
C PHE A 373 -11.41 -4.10 1.46
N ASP A 374 -10.66 -4.70 2.36
CA ASP A 374 -9.59 -5.65 2.06
C ASP A 374 -9.39 -6.68 3.18
N GLY A 375 -10.49 -7.20 3.73
CA GLY A 375 -10.45 -8.14 4.85
C GLY A 375 -9.67 -7.56 6.04
N PRO A 376 -8.65 -8.27 6.53
CA PRO A 376 -7.85 -7.83 7.68
C PRO A 376 -7.00 -6.58 7.42
N TYR A 377 -6.82 -6.19 6.15
CA TYR A 377 -6.05 -5.02 5.72
C TYR A 377 -6.91 -3.80 5.39
N SER A 378 -8.20 -3.83 5.77
CA SER A 378 -9.13 -2.72 5.55
C SER A 378 -8.72 -1.48 6.35
N TRP A 379 -8.95 -0.30 5.75
CA TRP A 379 -8.66 0.96 6.42
C TRP A 379 -9.72 2.03 6.12
N TYR A 380 -9.77 3.05 6.99
CA TYR A 380 -10.69 4.17 6.90
C TYR A 380 -9.94 5.48 7.10
N GLU A 381 -10.37 6.53 6.40
CA GLU A 381 -9.80 7.87 6.50
C GLU A 381 -10.88 8.93 6.41
N GLY A 382 -10.81 9.93 7.28
CA GLY A 382 -11.50 11.22 7.15
C GLY A 382 -10.48 12.31 6.87
N ARG A 383 -10.67 13.10 5.80
CA ARG A 383 -9.75 14.16 5.36
C ARG A 383 -10.49 15.48 5.20
N ALA A 384 -9.97 16.55 5.79
CA ALA A 384 -10.38 17.91 5.51
C ALA A 384 -9.31 18.61 4.68
N SER A 385 -9.70 19.41 3.68
CA SER A 385 -8.76 20.10 2.79
C SER A 385 -9.16 21.53 2.52
N VAL A 386 -8.15 22.37 2.27
CA VAL A 386 -8.28 23.72 1.74
C VAL A 386 -7.63 23.75 0.37
N ASN A 387 -8.38 24.13 -0.66
CA ASN A 387 -7.96 24.08 -2.04
C ASN A 387 -8.03 25.49 -2.63
N CYS A 388 -6.98 25.93 -3.30
CA CYS A 388 -6.88 27.25 -3.86
C CYS A 388 -6.32 27.23 -5.29
N ALA A 389 -7.09 27.73 -6.25
CA ALA A 389 -6.63 28.01 -7.61
C ALA A 389 -6.13 29.45 -7.69
N LEU A 390 -4.91 29.69 -7.18
CA LEU A 390 -4.34 31.05 -7.05
C LEU A 390 -4.27 31.76 -8.40
N PHE A 391 -3.81 31.06 -9.43
CA PHE A 391 -3.76 31.54 -10.81
C PHE A 391 -4.47 30.57 -11.75
N ARG A 392 -4.68 30.94 -13.00
CA ARG A 392 -5.24 30.05 -14.03
C ARG A 392 -4.32 28.91 -14.43
N TRP A 393 -3.07 28.97 -14.01
CA TRP A 393 -2.02 28.02 -14.34
C TRP A 393 -1.37 27.39 -13.10
N PHE A 394 -1.84 27.78 -11.88
CA PHE A 394 -1.29 27.26 -10.63
C PHE A 394 -2.38 27.09 -9.58
N SER A 395 -2.42 25.93 -8.98
CA SER A 395 -3.30 25.60 -7.86
C SER A 395 -2.55 24.80 -6.79
N PHE A 396 -2.99 24.94 -5.55
CA PHE A 396 -2.44 24.17 -4.44
C PHE A 396 -3.55 23.72 -3.48
N SER A 397 -3.26 22.68 -2.73
CA SER A 397 -4.12 22.16 -1.67
C SER A 397 -3.27 21.80 -0.45
N GLY A 398 -3.83 22.04 0.74
CA GLY A 398 -3.36 21.54 2.00
C GLY A 398 -4.47 20.74 2.67
N SER A 399 -4.14 19.65 3.37
CA SER A 399 -5.11 18.82 4.05
C SER A 399 -4.62 18.29 5.39
N TYR A 400 -5.58 17.97 6.26
CA TYR A 400 -5.39 17.19 7.47
C TYR A 400 -6.26 15.96 7.40
N ALA A 401 -5.74 14.82 7.81
CA ALA A 401 -6.46 13.56 7.81
C ALA A 401 -6.25 12.79 9.11
N TYR A 402 -7.29 12.04 9.48
CA TYR A 402 -7.24 11.03 10.52
C TYR A 402 -7.68 9.69 9.94
N SER A 403 -6.87 8.67 10.14
CA SER A 403 -7.06 7.36 9.53
C SER A 403 -6.73 6.22 10.48
N THR A 404 -6.95 4.99 10.05
CA THR A 404 -6.48 3.78 10.74
C THR A 404 -4.96 3.83 11.03
N PHE A 405 -4.20 4.58 10.22
CA PHE A 405 -2.74 4.76 10.38
C PHE A 405 -2.36 5.99 11.21
N GLY A 406 -3.34 6.63 11.86
CA GLY A 406 -3.15 7.82 12.68
C GLY A 406 -3.36 9.14 11.93
N GLU A 407 -2.86 10.20 12.53
CA GLU A 407 -2.95 11.57 12.00
C GLU A 407 -1.91 11.82 10.92
N SER A 408 -2.32 12.59 9.90
CA SER A 408 -1.42 12.97 8.81
C SER A 408 -1.81 14.28 8.15
N TYR A 409 -0.86 14.90 7.49
CA TYR A 409 -1.03 16.10 6.68
C TYR A 409 -0.83 15.77 5.21
N GLY A 410 -1.40 16.56 4.33
CA GLY A 410 -1.20 16.44 2.90
C GLY A 410 -0.98 17.80 2.27
N ALA A 411 -0.18 17.82 1.21
CA ALA A 411 0.06 18.98 0.38
C ALA A 411 0.06 18.59 -1.09
N ALA A 412 -0.50 19.45 -1.95
CA ALA A 412 -0.49 19.24 -3.38
C ALA A 412 -0.23 20.56 -4.12
N LEU A 413 0.64 20.49 -5.10
CA LEU A 413 0.95 21.60 -6.01
C LEU A 413 0.65 21.13 -7.44
N ASN A 414 -0.06 21.96 -8.19
CA ASN A 414 -0.36 21.67 -9.58
C ASN A 414 -0.05 22.90 -10.45
N PHE A 415 0.93 22.76 -11.31
CA PHE A 415 1.35 23.77 -12.29
C PHE A 415 0.84 23.35 -13.67
N HIS A 416 -0.16 24.08 -14.20
CA HIS A 416 -0.90 23.69 -15.39
C HIS A 416 -1.07 24.83 -16.42
N PRO A 417 0.04 25.41 -16.92
CA PRO A 417 -0.02 26.39 -17.99
C PRO A 417 -0.56 25.78 -19.29
N LYS A 418 -0.63 26.58 -20.35
CA LYS A 418 -1.00 26.08 -21.67
C LYS A 418 0.09 25.15 -22.19
N GLY A 419 -0.26 23.90 -22.51
CA GLY A 419 0.65 22.92 -23.09
C GLY A 419 1.32 21.97 -22.07
N LEU A 420 1.26 22.26 -20.77
CA LEU A 420 1.92 21.44 -19.74
C LEU A 420 0.99 21.27 -18.52
N ASN A 421 1.11 20.14 -17.85
CA ASN A 421 0.60 19.94 -16.49
C ASN A 421 1.66 19.17 -15.69
N LEU A 422 2.17 19.80 -14.64
CA LEU A 422 3.07 19.21 -13.66
C LEU A 422 2.36 19.19 -12.31
N PHE A 423 2.25 18.03 -11.74
CA PHE A 423 1.65 17.81 -10.45
C PHE A 423 2.65 17.17 -9.49
N VAL A 424 2.70 17.66 -8.27
CA VAL A 424 3.44 17.06 -7.15
C VAL A 424 2.53 17.07 -5.93
N GLY A 425 2.37 15.92 -5.30
CA GLY A 425 1.53 15.78 -4.12
C GLY A 425 2.16 14.85 -3.08
N LEU A 426 1.94 15.20 -1.83
CA LEU A 426 2.27 14.41 -0.66
C LEU A 426 1.00 14.26 0.17
N ASP A 427 0.59 13.01 0.43
CA ASP A 427 -0.40 12.68 1.45
C ASP A 427 0.33 12.00 2.61
N SER A 428 -0.28 12.00 3.79
CA SER A 428 0.19 11.21 4.91
C SER A 428 1.63 11.53 5.34
N PHE A 429 1.98 12.81 5.49
CA PHE A 429 3.26 13.22 6.10
C PHE A 429 3.04 13.97 7.42
N LYS A 430 4.05 13.99 8.27
CA LYS A 430 4.10 14.86 9.46
C LYS A 430 5.12 15.97 9.23
N PRO A 431 4.71 17.26 9.25
CA PRO A 431 5.61 18.39 8.94
C PRO A 431 6.64 18.68 10.02
N LEU A 432 6.40 18.23 11.26
CA LEU A 432 7.28 18.37 12.40
C LEU A 432 7.73 16.98 12.87
N MET A 433 8.48 16.30 12.02
CA MET A 433 9.09 15.03 12.40
C MET A 433 10.33 15.29 13.27
N ASN A 434 10.39 14.61 14.42
CA ASN A 434 11.66 14.46 15.08
C ASN A 434 12.55 13.60 14.18
N VAL A 435 13.68 14.13 13.79
CA VAL A 435 14.66 13.42 12.97
C VAL A 435 15.95 13.28 13.76
N THR A 436 16.64 12.17 13.54
CA THR A 436 18.00 12.01 14.04
C THR A 436 18.96 12.95 13.30
N ARG A 437 20.21 13.06 13.75
CA ARG A 437 21.27 13.76 13.00
C ARG A 437 21.51 13.17 11.61
N GLN A 438 21.19 11.89 11.39
CA GLN A 438 21.27 11.22 10.09
C GLN A 438 19.99 11.40 9.24
N TYR A 439 19.08 12.30 9.62
CA TYR A 439 17.79 12.56 8.96
C TYR A 439 16.82 11.36 8.93
N VAL A 440 16.96 10.42 9.85
CA VAL A 440 16.00 9.32 10.00
C VAL A 440 14.80 9.84 10.80
N PRO A 441 13.57 9.81 10.25
CA PRO A 441 12.37 10.21 10.99
C PRO A 441 12.10 9.22 12.13
N ILE A 442 11.92 9.74 13.35
CA ILE A 442 11.68 8.92 14.55
C ILE A 442 10.17 8.69 14.75
N ASP A 443 9.33 9.61 14.31
CA ASP A 443 7.86 9.52 14.41
C ASP A 443 7.25 8.57 13.40
N SER A 444 5.93 8.58 13.22
CA SER A 444 5.25 7.71 12.25
C SER A 444 5.81 7.89 10.84
N PHE A 445 6.06 6.79 10.15
CA PHE A 445 6.67 6.75 8.80
C PHE A 445 5.61 6.65 7.70
N ASN A 446 4.50 7.35 7.87
CA ASN A 446 3.46 7.38 6.86
C ASN A 446 3.83 8.39 5.78
N THR A 447 3.90 7.94 4.53
CA THR A 447 4.12 8.83 3.39
C THR A 447 3.39 8.30 2.17
N ASN A 448 2.86 9.22 1.37
CA ASN A 448 2.30 8.96 0.06
C ASN A 448 2.72 10.11 -0.86
N ALA A 449 3.57 9.82 -1.82
CA ALA A 449 4.05 10.79 -2.79
C ALA A 449 3.47 10.48 -4.17
N THR A 450 3.02 11.52 -4.87
CA THR A 450 2.52 11.40 -6.24
C THR A 450 3.13 12.50 -7.11
N VAL A 451 3.63 12.11 -8.26
CA VAL A 451 4.18 13.02 -9.28
C VAL A 451 3.53 12.72 -10.62
N GLY A 452 3.29 13.75 -11.41
CA GLY A 452 2.77 13.60 -12.76
C GLY A 452 3.18 14.74 -13.68
N LEU A 453 3.68 14.38 -14.86
CA LEU A 453 4.09 15.32 -15.92
C LEU A 453 3.39 14.98 -17.23
N ASN A 454 2.55 15.89 -17.73
CA ASN A 454 1.70 15.67 -18.88
C ASN A 454 1.81 16.80 -19.90
N ILE A 455 1.74 16.46 -21.18
CA ILE A 455 1.51 17.40 -22.27
C ILE A 455 0.02 17.66 -22.34
N ALA A 456 -0.40 18.91 -22.05
CA ALA A 456 -1.79 19.33 -22.04
C ALA A 456 -2.19 20.00 -23.36
N PHE A 457 -3.32 19.61 -23.93
CA PHE A 457 -3.81 20.16 -25.20
C PHE A 457 -5.31 20.51 -25.17
N GLY A 458 -5.77 21.19 -26.19
CA GLY A 458 -7.16 21.60 -26.30
C GLY A 458 -7.53 22.81 -25.42
N GLN A 459 -8.82 23.15 -25.43
CA GLN A 459 -9.34 24.29 -24.67
C GLN A 459 -9.50 23.93 -23.20
N TYR A 460 -9.12 24.88 -22.31
CA TYR A 460 -9.37 24.74 -20.89
C TYR A 460 -10.88 24.76 -20.59
N ARG A 461 -11.37 23.73 -19.91
CA ARG A 461 -12.78 23.56 -19.54
C ARG A 461 -13.01 23.63 -18.04
N GLY A 462 -12.04 24.12 -17.31
CA GLY A 462 -12.15 24.34 -15.88
C GLY A 462 -13.33 25.26 -15.53
N ARG A 463 -13.79 25.15 -14.32
CA ARG A 463 -15.01 25.77 -13.80
C ARG A 463 -15.05 27.32 -13.98
N TYR A 464 -13.90 27.96 -14.18
CA TYR A 464 -13.80 29.44 -14.35
C TYR A 464 -14.16 29.95 -15.76
N THR A 465 -14.28 29.08 -16.75
CA THR A 465 -14.62 29.50 -18.13
C THR A 465 -16.11 29.74 -18.34
N LYS A 466 -16.99 29.27 -17.43
CA LYS A 466 -18.46 29.43 -17.58
C LYS A 466 -18.97 30.86 -17.33
N LYS A 467 -18.17 31.81 -16.80
CA LYS A 467 -18.59 33.20 -16.53
C LYS A 467 -18.31 34.22 -17.66
N ALA A 468 -17.70 33.80 -18.76
CA ALA A 468 -17.41 34.72 -19.89
C ALA A 468 -18.53 34.79 -20.94
N LYS A 469 -19.69 34.19 -20.66
CA LYS A 469 -20.89 34.29 -21.52
C LYS A 469 -22.13 34.58 -20.66
N ARG A 470 -22.18 35.78 -20.11
CA ARG A 470 -23.40 36.52 -19.76
C ARG A 470 -23.14 37.99 -19.99
#